data_e4d2c03c8e6d20e2f459cdc6ee2fe1cb
#
_entry.id   e4d2c03c8e6d20e2f459cdc6ee2fe1cb
#
_cell.length_a   1.000
_cell.length_b   1.000
_cell.length_c   1.000
_cell.angle_alpha   90.00
_cell.angle_beta   90.00
_cell.angle_gamma   90.00
#
_symmetry.space_group_name_H-M   'P 1'
#
loop_
_entity.id
_entity.type
_entity.pdbx_description
1 polymer ?
#
loop_
_entity_poly.entity_id
_entity_poly.type
_entity_poly.pdbx_seq_one_letter_code
_entity_poly.pdbx_strand_id
1 'polypeptide(L)'
;DVATKTAEELGYEVKAASHDDDPTKQTELFDSAIADKAAAIICDNAGADATIEAVKKAKDAGIPTFLIDREINEDGVAISQIVANNYQGAKAIAEVWVEAMGEEGKYAELLGKESDTNAGVRSSAFHEVIDQYPDLEMVAQQTANWEKTEAFDKTEAILQANPELDGIICGNDTMLEGAVAACEAAGKNIPVIGVDGSDEAAALIKDGKATGTALQQFALMAEMAVEQADAYLKDGTTGLDEKQLVDCIAITADNVDNLKTFVYTEGGAEAAEDTAEAETEDAGAEETTEGAAE
;
A
#
# COMPACT_ATOMS: atom_id res chain seq x y z
N ASP A 1 3.02 -6.69 -10.17
CA ASP A 1 4.02 -6.46 -11.24
C ASP A 1 5.45 -6.69 -10.71
N VAL A 2 5.90 -6.06 -9.59
CA VAL A 2 7.26 -6.23 -9.05
C VAL A 2 7.56 -7.69 -8.73
N ALA A 3 6.72 -8.36 -7.92
CA ALA A 3 6.93 -9.77 -7.58
C ALA A 3 7.01 -10.68 -8.82
N THR A 4 6.18 -10.42 -9.84
CA THR A 4 6.22 -11.19 -11.10
C THR A 4 7.55 -11.00 -11.80
N LYS A 5 7.98 -9.75 -11.98
CA LYS A 5 9.25 -9.43 -12.63
C LYS A 5 10.45 -10.02 -11.89
N THR A 6 10.51 -9.85 -10.57
CA THR A 6 11.61 -10.39 -9.76
C THR A 6 11.67 -11.92 -9.83
N ALA A 7 10.51 -12.59 -9.78
CA ALA A 7 10.48 -14.06 -9.89
C ALA A 7 10.87 -14.56 -11.30
N GLU A 8 10.45 -13.88 -12.36
CA GLU A 8 10.85 -14.21 -13.75
C GLU A 8 12.36 -14.00 -13.97
N GLU A 9 12.95 -12.94 -13.40
CA GLU A 9 14.40 -12.68 -13.43
C GLU A 9 15.20 -13.78 -12.72
N LEU A 10 14.62 -14.42 -11.70
CA LEU A 10 15.18 -15.58 -11.02
C LEU A 10 14.92 -16.92 -11.76
N GLY A 11 14.16 -16.88 -12.86
CA GLY A 11 13.90 -18.02 -13.72
C GLY A 11 12.64 -18.83 -13.36
N TYR A 12 11.75 -18.29 -12.56
CA TYR A 12 10.48 -18.92 -12.21
C TYR A 12 9.37 -18.61 -13.21
N GLU A 13 8.46 -19.55 -13.42
CA GLU A 13 7.20 -19.31 -14.11
C GLU A 13 6.19 -18.76 -13.10
N VAL A 14 5.55 -17.63 -13.41
CA VAL A 14 4.63 -16.95 -12.52
C VAL A 14 3.19 -17.08 -13.01
N LYS A 15 2.28 -17.41 -12.11
CA LYS A 15 0.83 -17.32 -12.29
C LYS A 15 0.27 -16.29 -11.32
N ALA A 16 -0.15 -15.15 -11.83
CA ALA A 16 -0.79 -14.10 -11.05
C ALA A 16 -2.32 -14.16 -11.19
N ALA A 17 -3.01 -13.92 -10.08
CA ALA A 17 -4.47 -13.84 -10.02
C ALA A 17 -4.90 -12.85 -8.95
N SER A 18 -6.11 -12.28 -9.11
CA SER A 18 -6.74 -11.42 -8.09
C SER A 18 -7.88 -12.17 -7.42
N HIS A 19 -7.92 -12.12 -6.09
CA HIS A 19 -9.08 -12.59 -5.31
C HIS A 19 -10.14 -11.51 -5.12
N ASP A 20 -9.89 -10.28 -5.58
CA ASP A 20 -10.82 -9.14 -5.51
C ASP A 20 -11.34 -8.91 -4.07
N ASP A 21 -10.46 -9.11 -3.09
CA ASP A 21 -10.73 -9.01 -1.65
C ASP A 21 -11.87 -9.94 -1.15
N ASP A 22 -12.09 -11.07 -1.87
CA ASP A 22 -13.05 -12.11 -1.55
C ASP A 22 -12.32 -13.34 -0.96
N PRO A 23 -12.53 -13.67 0.34
CA PRO A 23 -11.91 -14.82 0.98
C PRO A 23 -12.27 -16.17 0.35
N THR A 24 -13.48 -16.29 -0.23
CA THR A 24 -13.90 -17.53 -0.91
C THR A 24 -13.08 -17.73 -2.19
N LYS A 25 -12.99 -16.68 -3.01
CA LYS A 25 -12.19 -16.69 -4.22
C LYS A 25 -10.71 -16.93 -3.92
N GLN A 26 -10.18 -16.31 -2.85
CA GLN A 26 -8.83 -16.58 -2.39
C GLN A 26 -8.60 -18.06 -2.08
N THR A 27 -9.54 -18.69 -1.35
CA THR A 27 -9.44 -20.13 -1.04
C THR A 27 -9.40 -20.98 -2.30
N GLU A 28 -10.22 -20.68 -3.32
CA GLU A 28 -10.23 -21.36 -4.61
C GLU A 28 -8.88 -21.19 -5.35
N LEU A 29 -8.25 -20.00 -5.26
CA LEU A 29 -6.94 -19.73 -5.84
C LEU A 29 -5.84 -20.54 -5.14
N PHE A 30 -5.87 -20.66 -3.81
CA PHE A 30 -4.97 -21.54 -3.07
C PHE A 30 -5.15 -22.99 -3.48
N ASP A 31 -6.39 -23.47 -3.61
CA ASP A 31 -6.69 -24.83 -4.06
C ASP A 31 -6.15 -25.11 -5.47
N SER A 32 -6.27 -24.13 -6.36
CA SER A 32 -5.70 -24.21 -7.70
C SER A 32 -4.17 -24.27 -7.68
N ALA A 33 -3.52 -23.42 -6.89
CA ALA A 33 -2.06 -23.42 -6.74
C ALA A 33 -1.56 -24.76 -6.18
N ILE A 34 -2.27 -25.35 -5.22
CA ILE A 34 -1.96 -26.68 -4.66
C ILE A 34 -2.12 -27.77 -5.72
N ALA A 35 -3.21 -27.75 -6.49
CA ALA A 35 -3.46 -28.73 -7.55
C ALA A 35 -2.41 -28.65 -8.66
N ASP A 36 -1.96 -27.45 -9.01
CA ASP A 36 -0.92 -27.17 -9.98
C ASP A 36 0.50 -27.47 -9.46
N LYS A 37 0.63 -27.77 -8.16
CA LYS A 37 1.91 -28.00 -7.48
C LYS A 37 2.84 -26.80 -7.59
N ALA A 38 2.34 -25.62 -7.30
CA ALA A 38 3.16 -24.42 -7.23
C ALA A 38 4.37 -24.64 -6.32
N ALA A 39 5.51 -24.05 -6.66
CA ALA A 39 6.71 -24.15 -5.83
C ALA A 39 6.58 -23.32 -4.54
N ALA A 40 5.93 -22.15 -4.63
CA ALA A 40 5.62 -21.26 -3.53
C ALA A 40 4.35 -20.46 -3.84
N ILE A 41 3.73 -19.88 -2.81
CA ILE A 41 2.61 -18.94 -2.93
C ILE A 41 3.03 -17.63 -2.26
N ILE A 42 2.91 -16.51 -2.99
CA ILE A 42 3.02 -15.16 -2.44
C ILE A 42 1.62 -14.57 -2.46
N CYS A 43 1.14 -14.06 -1.33
CA CYS A 43 -0.23 -13.62 -1.18
C CYS A 43 -0.33 -12.33 -0.34
N ASP A 44 -0.98 -11.32 -0.89
CA ASP A 44 -1.65 -10.29 -0.11
C ASP A 44 -3.05 -10.85 0.22
N ASN A 45 -3.40 -10.96 1.50
CA ASN A 45 -4.54 -11.79 1.91
C ASN A 45 -5.86 -11.02 1.98
N ALA A 46 -6.98 -11.73 1.77
CA ALA A 46 -8.34 -11.18 1.80
C ALA A 46 -8.94 -11.03 3.23
N GLY A 47 -8.18 -11.36 4.27
CA GLY A 47 -8.60 -11.22 5.66
C GLY A 47 -7.78 -12.09 6.60
N ALA A 48 -7.42 -11.53 7.75
CA ALA A 48 -6.46 -12.10 8.69
C ALA A 48 -6.86 -13.48 9.23
N ASP A 49 -8.12 -13.68 9.58
CA ASP A 49 -8.63 -14.96 10.07
C ASP A 49 -9.03 -15.91 8.92
N ALA A 50 -9.66 -15.35 7.88
CA ALA A 50 -10.19 -16.13 6.77
C ALA A 50 -9.11 -16.85 5.97
N THR A 51 -7.87 -16.35 5.98
CA THR A 51 -6.73 -16.88 5.20
C THR A 51 -6.01 -18.02 5.89
N ILE A 52 -6.13 -18.16 7.21
CA ILE A 52 -5.37 -19.13 8.01
C ILE A 52 -5.49 -20.57 7.47
N GLU A 53 -6.72 -21.03 7.21
CA GLU A 53 -6.96 -22.39 6.75
C GLU A 53 -6.40 -22.65 5.33
N ALA A 54 -6.42 -21.65 4.45
CA ALA A 54 -5.82 -21.76 3.12
C ALA A 54 -4.29 -21.90 3.20
N VAL A 55 -3.63 -21.13 4.08
CA VAL A 55 -2.18 -21.23 4.32
C VAL A 55 -1.81 -22.57 4.95
N LYS A 56 -2.57 -23.06 5.94
CA LYS A 56 -2.38 -24.40 6.52
C LYS A 56 -2.48 -25.50 5.47
N LYS A 57 -3.48 -25.41 4.61
CA LYS A 57 -3.69 -26.39 3.52
C LYS A 57 -2.52 -26.39 2.55
N ALA A 58 -1.99 -25.23 2.18
CA ALA A 58 -0.78 -25.13 1.34
C ALA A 58 0.43 -25.75 2.07
N LYS A 59 0.64 -25.44 3.34
CA LYS A 59 1.69 -26.01 4.19
C LYS A 59 1.61 -27.53 4.25
N ASP A 60 0.42 -28.10 4.48
CA ASP A 60 0.20 -29.55 4.54
C ASP A 60 0.46 -30.23 3.16
N ALA A 61 0.26 -29.51 2.07
CA ALA A 61 0.62 -29.93 0.72
C ALA A 61 2.13 -29.75 0.41
N GLY A 62 2.91 -29.19 1.34
CA GLY A 62 4.34 -28.95 1.17
C GLY A 62 4.66 -27.70 0.36
N ILE A 63 3.73 -26.77 0.22
CA ILE A 63 3.90 -25.51 -0.52
C ILE A 63 4.10 -24.37 0.47
N PRO A 64 5.29 -23.72 0.49
CA PRO A 64 5.55 -22.59 1.36
C PRO A 64 4.74 -21.37 0.91
N THR A 65 4.21 -20.62 1.90
CA THR A 65 3.45 -19.39 1.67
C THR A 65 4.19 -18.21 2.29
N PHE A 66 4.26 -17.11 1.54
CA PHE A 66 4.84 -15.83 1.93
C PHE A 66 3.73 -14.78 1.84
N LEU A 67 3.42 -14.13 2.94
CA LEU A 67 2.39 -13.10 3.01
C LEU A 67 3.03 -11.71 2.90
N ILE A 68 2.38 -10.82 2.17
CA ILE A 68 2.80 -9.42 2.02
C ILE A 68 1.63 -8.51 2.38
N ASP A 69 1.94 -7.29 2.78
CA ASP A 69 0.98 -6.20 3.12
C ASP A 69 0.12 -6.49 4.34
N ARG A 70 -0.58 -7.63 4.36
CA ARG A 70 -1.49 -8.03 5.44
C ARG A 70 -1.01 -9.29 6.13
N GLU A 71 -0.97 -9.28 7.46
CA GLU A 71 -0.68 -10.46 8.26
C GLU A 71 -1.92 -11.32 8.50
N ILE A 72 -1.72 -12.54 8.99
CA ILE A 72 -2.78 -13.41 9.51
C ILE A 72 -2.66 -13.53 11.03
N ASN A 73 -3.79 -13.83 11.71
CA ASN A 73 -3.85 -13.95 13.17
C ASN A 73 -3.33 -15.29 13.70
N GLU A 74 -2.39 -15.92 13.00
CA GLU A 74 -1.76 -17.17 13.44
C GLU A 74 -0.29 -17.20 13.03
N ASP A 75 0.58 -17.53 14.00
CA ASP A 75 2.02 -17.66 13.78
C ASP A 75 2.39 -19.13 13.47
N GLY A 76 3.51 -19.34 12.78
CA GLY A 76 4.08 -20.66 12.51
C GLY A 76 3.39 -21.42 11.38
N VAL A 77 2.53 -20.78 10.59
CA VAL A 77 1.86 -21.39 9.44
C VAL A 77 2.40 -20.89 8.10
N ALA A 78 2.66 -19.60 7.96
CA ALA A 78 3.38 -19.02 6.82
C ALA A 78 4.90 -19.13 7.03
N ILE A 79 5.66 -19.02 5.96
CA ILE A 79 7.13 -18.94 6.03
C ILE A 79 7.56 -17.52 6.39
N SER A 80 6.91 -16.52 5.81
CA SER A 80 7.08 -15.13 6.20
C SER A 80 5.78 -14.33 6.04
N GLN A 81 5.70 -13.26 6.85
CA GLN A 81 4.65 -12.25 6.85
C GLN A 81 5.35 -10.89 6.84
N ILE A 82 5.48 -10.32 5.64
CA ILE A 82 6.23 -9.09 5.39
C ILE A 82 5.21 -7.96 5.25
N VAL A 83 5.12 -7.12 6.27
CA VAL A 83 4.13 -6.04 6.33
C VAL A 83 4.80 -4.69 6.53
N ALA A 84 4.14 -3.62 6.13
CA ALA A 84 4.62 -2.29 6.46
C ALA A 84 4.57 -2.07 7.98
N ASN A 85 5.49 -1.28 8.51
CA ASN A 85 5.45 -0.81 9.88
C ASN A 85 4.33 0.24 10.02
N ASN A 86 3.09 -0.24 9.93
CA ASN A 86 1.87 0.57 9.94
C ASN A 86 1.77 1.47 11.17
N TYR A 87 2.22 0.96 12.32
CA TYR A 87 2.22 1.74 13.55
C TYR A 87 3.17 2.96 13.45
N GLN A 88 4.41 2.74 12.98
CA GLN A 88 5.38 3.81 12.79
C GLN A 88 4.92 4.81 11.71
N GLY A 89 4.42 4.31 10.58
CA GLY A 89 3.95 5.14 9.48
C GLY A 89 2.76 6.02 9.87
N ALA A 90 1.76 5.42 10.54
CA ALA A 90 0.58 6.15 11.01
C ALA A 90 0.95 7.24 12.04
N LYS A 91 1.87 6.96 12.96
CA LYS A 91 2.37 8.00 13.89
C LYS A 91 3.06 9.13 13.15
N ALA A 92 3.96 8.81 12.24
CA ALA A 92 4.72 9.82 11.50
C ALA A 92 3.80 10.76 10.70
N ILE A 93 2.77 10.22 10.04
CA ILE A 93 1.86 11.08 9.26
C ILE A 93 0.83 11.78 10.16
N ALA A 94 0.48 11.24 11.33
CA ALA A 94 -0.35 11.92 12.32
C ALA A 94 0.34 13.16 12.88
N GLU A 95 1.64 13.11 13.13
CA GLU A 95 2.44 14.28 13.56
C GLU A 95 2.38 15.40 12.52
N VAL A 96 2.53 15.08 11.25
CA VAL A 96 2.37 16.02 10.13
C VAL A 96 0.96 16.63 10.11
N TRP A 97 -0.06 15.81 10.31
CA TRP A 97 -1.44 16.28 10.31
C TRP A 97 -1.76 17.18 11.50
N VAL A 98 -1.29 16.85 12.70
CA VAL A 98 -1.45 17.68 13.90
C VAL A 98 -0.83 19.06 13.71
N GLU A 99 0.38 19.14 13.11
CA GLU A 99 1.01 20.40 12.74
C GLU A 99 0.15 21.20 11.76
N ALA A 100 -0.39 20.55 10.72
CA ALA A 100 -1.26 21.19 9.73
C ALA A 100 -2.60 21.67 10.33
N MET A 101 -3.12 20.99 11.35
CA MET A 101 -4.29 21.40 12.12
C MET A 101 -4.02 22.58 13.08
N GLY A 102 -2.74 22.86 13.39
CA GLY A 102 -2.37 23.84 14.41
C GLY A 102 -2.70 23.40 15.83
N GLU A 103 -2.73 22.09 16.08
CA GLU A 103 -2.97 21.44 17.38
C GLU A 103 -4.39 21.67 17.96
N GLU A 104 -5.34 22.18 17.17
CA GLU A 104 -6.72 22.47 17.58
C GLU A 104 -7.72 22.21 16.44
N GLY A 105 -9.00 22.03 16.78
CA GLY A 105 -10.10 21.94 15.83
C GLY A 105 -10.87 20.61 15.88
N LYS A 106 -11.91 20.52 15.06
CA LYS A 106 -12.79 19.36 14.98
C LYS A 106 -12.38 18.45 13.82
N TYR A 107 -12.25 17.17 14.09
CA TYR A 107 -11.85 16.22 13.05
C TYR A 107 -12.73 14.98 12.98
N ALA A 108 -12.62 14.29 11.86
CA ALA A 108 -13.24 12.98 11.63
C ALA A 108 -12.20 11.94 11.22
N GLU A 109 -12.47 10.69 11.52
CA GLU A 109 -11.66 9.56 11.10
C GLU A 109 -12.46 8.58 10.24
N LEU A 110 -11.87 8.16 9.11
CA LEU A 110 -12.37 7.11 8.25
C LEU A 110 -11.54 5.84 8.45
N LEU A 111 -12.18 4.81 8.99
CA LEU A 111 -11.58 3.51 9.26
C LEU A 111 -11.60 2.60 8.05
N GLY A 112 -10.59 1.75 7.95
CA GLY A 112 -10.56 0.65 6.99
C GLY A 112 -11.47 -0.52 7.36
N LYS A 113 -11.21 -1.64 6.69
CA LYS A 113 -11.97 -2.88 6.84
C LYS A 113 -11.62 -3.57 8.15
N GLU A 114 -12.61 -3.92 8.97
CA GLU A 114 -12.40 -4.53 10.29
C GLU A 114 -11.71 -5.92 10.21
N SER A 115 -11.87 -6.62 9.09
CA SER A 115 -11.22 -7.92 8.85
C SER A 115 -9.72 -7.82 8.54
N ASP A 116 -9.18 -6.61 8.38
CA ASP A 116 -7.79 -6.31 8.16
C ASP A 116 -7.19 -5.69 9.43
N THR A 117 -6.15 -6.33 9.99
CA THR A 117 -5.48 -5.89 11.22
C THR A 117 -4.89 -4.49 11.08
N ASN A 118 -4.48 -4.08 9.86
CA ASN A 118 -3.91 -2.77 9.59
C ASN A 118 -4.87 -1.63 9.96
N ALA A 119 -6.19 -1.82 9.81
CA ALA A 119 -7.17 -0.81 10.17
C ALA A 119 -7.07 -0.41 11.65
N GLY A 120 -7.03 -1.40 12.54
CA GLY A 120 -6.91 -1.16 13.98
C GLY A 120 -5.53 -0.62 14.39
N VAL A 121 -4.45 -1.13 13.76
CA VAL A 121 -3.08 -0.69 14.03
C VAL A 121 -2.89 0.79 13.67
N ARG A 122 -3.34 1.20 12.47
CA ARG A 122 -3.24 2.59 12.01
C ARG A 122 -4.05 3.53 12.90
N SER A 123 -5.33 3.20 13.17
CA SER A 123 -6.20 4.01 14.02
C SER A 123 -5.61 4.19 15.43
N SER A 124 -5.15 3.09 16.06
CA SER A 124 -4.52 3.17 17.37
C SER A 124 -3.28 4.05 17.38
N ALA A 125 -2.46 3.99 16.32
CA ALA A 125 -1.25 4.78 16.20
C ALA A 125 -1.55 6.28 15.95
N PHE A 126 -2.58 6.61 15.17
CA PHE A 126 -3.07 7.98 15.01
C PHE A 126 -3.47 8.57 16.35
N HIS A 127 -4.30 7.84 17.11
CA HIS A 127 -4.78 8.29 18.43
C HIS A 127 -3.67 8.41 19.46
N GLU A 128 -2.63 7.59 19.42
CA GLU A 128 -1.49 7.75 20.32
C GLU A 128 -0.79 9.11 20.16
N VAL A 129 -0.83 9.68 18.95
CA VAL A 129 -0.30 11.06 18.70
C VAL A 129 -1.36 12.10 19.03
N ILE A 130 -2.54 11.97 18.44
CA ILE A 130 -3.57 13.04 18.43
C ILE A 130 -4.17 13.27 19.82
N ASP A 131 -4.38 12.21 20.61
CA ASP A 131 -4.95 12.30 21.96
C ASP A 131 -4.05 13.06 22.97
N GLN A 132 -2.81 13.39 22.58
CA GLN A 132 -1.94 14.28 23.36
C GLN A 132 -2.33 15.76 23.23
N TYR A 133 -3.18 16.10 22.26
CA TYR A 133 -3.62 17.47 21.97
C TYR A 133 -5.09 17.64 22.36
N PRO A 134 -5.38 18.18 23.56
CA PRO A 134 -6.73 18.22 24.13
C PRO A 134 -7.70 19.12 23.37
N ASP A 135 -7.20 20.04 22.53
CA ASP A 135 -8.00 20.94 21.72
C ASP A 135 -8.35 20.38 20.33
N LEU A 136 -7.89 19.15 20.01
CA LEU A 136 -8.34 18.34 18.86
C LEU A 136 -9.54 17.48 19.29
N GLU A 137 -10.72 17.76 18.75
CA GLU A 137 -11.99 17.08 19.08
C GLU A 137 -12.43 16.16 17.95
N MET A 138 -12.44 14.84 18.19
CA MET A 138 -13.02 13.90 17.21
C MET A 138 -14.56 13.97 17.26
N VAL A 139 -15.18 14.44 16.18
CA VAL A 139 -16.64 14.59 16.08
C VAL A 139 -17.32 13.44 15.34
N ALA A 140 -16.58 12.65 14.59
CA ALA A 140 -17.08 11.47 13.89
C ALA A 140 -15.98 10.44 13.63
N GLN A 141 -16.35 9.15 13.70
CA GLN A 141 -15.54 8.04 13.24
C GLN A 141 -16.45 7.10 12.47
N GLN A 142 -16.10 6.74 11.24
CA GLN A 142 -16.91 5.92 10.34
C GLN A 142 -16.03 4.92 9.60
N THR A 143 -16.51 3.70 9.43
CA THR A 143 -15.85 2.74 8.54
C THR A 143 -16.21 3.03 7.09
N ALA A 144 -15.21 3.11 6.23
CA ALA A 144 -15.34 3.26 4.77
C ALA A 144 -14.64 2.11 4.00
N ASN A 145 -14.26 1.02 4.68
CA ASN A 145 -13.88 -0.28 4.12
C ASN A 145 -12.77 -0.26 3.06
N TRP A 146 -11.86 0.71 3.11
CA TRP A 146 -10.82 0.98 2.10
C TRP A 146 -11.36 1.49 0.76
N GLU A 147 -12.66 1.86 0.67
CA GLU A 147 -13.34 2.16 -0.56
C GLU A 147 -13.56 3.68 -0.76
N LYS A 148 -13.17 4.17 -1.96
CA LYS A 148 -13.28 5.59 -2.33
C LYS A 148 -14.72 6.12 -2.30
N THR A 149 -15.66 5.36 -2.85
CA THR A 149 -17.07 5.77 -2.91
C THR A 149 -17.69 5.81 -1.52
N GLU A 150 -17.39 4.81 -0.67
CA GLU A 150 -17.87 4.82 0.71
C GLU A 150 -17.27 6.00 1.50
N ALA A 151 -15.97 6.27 1.32
CA ALA A 151 -15.32 7.41 1.95
C ALA A 151 -15.94 8.74 1.52
N PHE A 152 -16.26 8.91 0.23
CA PHE A 152 -16.97 10.09 -0.27
C PHE A 152 -18.32 10.26 0.44
N ASP A 153 -19.17 9.24 0.41
CA ASP A 153 -20.53 9.28 0.99
C ASP A 153 -20.49 9.55 2.50
N LYS A 154 -19.55 8.90 3.22
CA LYS A 154 -19.38 9.13 4.67
C LYS A 154 -18.90 10.54 4.96
N THR A 155 -17.94 11.04 4.20
CA THR A 155 -17.42 12.40 4.36
C THR A 155 -18.50 13.45 4.07
N GLU A 156 -19.29 13.27 3.01
CA GLU A 156 -20.42 14.17 2.71
C GLU A 156 -21.40 14.22 3.89
N ALA A 157 -21.78 13.08 4.44
CA ALA A 157 -22.68 13.01 5.59
C ALA A 157 -22.06 13.65 6.84
N ILE A 158 -20.77 13.45 7.10
CA ILE A 158 -20.04 14.06 8.23
C ILE A 158 -20.02 15.59 8.09
N LEU A 159 -19.71 16.10 6.89
CA LEU A 159 -19.67 17.54 6.61
C LEU A 159 -21.05 18.20 6.75
N GLN A 160 -22.12 17.51 6.36
CA GLN A 160 -23.50 17.99 6.56
C GLN A 160 -23.86 18.10 8.06
N ALA A 161 -23.43 17.13 8.87
CA ALA A 161 -23.68 17.09 10.29
C ALA A 161 -22.75 18.04 11.09
N ASN A 162 -21.55 18.28 10.58
CA ASN A 162 -20.48 19.08 11.22
C ASN A 162 -19.92 20.13 10.24
N PRO A 163 -20.65 21.23 9.99
CA PRO A 163 -20.21 22.24 9.01
C PRO A 163 -18.86 22.91 9.37
N GLU A 164 -18.49 22.89 10.64
CA GLU A 164 -17.22 23.40 11.17
C GLU A 164 -16.09 22.34 11.21
N LEU A 165 -16.21 21.22 10.51
CA LEU A 165 -15.14 20.22 10.43
C LEU A 165 -13.86 20.87 9.89
N ASP A 166 -12.74 20.67 10.58
CA ASP A 166 -11.44 21.29 10.31
C ASP A 166 -10.41 20.31 9.73
N GLY A 167 -10.60 19.00 9.90
CA GLY A 167 -9.67 18.00 9.34
C GLY A 167 -10.24 16.59 9.25
N ILE A 168 -9.59 15.75 8.46
CA ILE A 168 -9.97 14.33 8.28
C ILE A 168 -8.72 13.45 8.28
N ILE A 169 -8.84 12.30 8.93
CA ILE A 169 -7.84 11.23 8.91
C ILE A 169 -8.44 10.05 8.15
N CYS A 170 -7.72 9.54 7.17
CA CYS A 170 -8.12 8.37 6.40
C CYS A 170 -7.13 7.22 6.66
N GLY A 171 -7.64 6.03 6.91
CA GLY A 171 -6.82 4.84 7.12
C GLY A 171 -6.02 4.43 5.88
N ASN A 172 -6.41 4.88 4.66
CA ASN A 172 -5.66 4.68 3.43
C ASN A 172 -5.88 5.78 2.39
N ASP A 173 -5.11 5.75 1.31
CA ASP A 173 -5.14 6.75 0.24
C ASP A 173 -6.40 6.67 -0.63
N THR A 174 -6.94 5.48 -0.85
CA THR A 174 -8.20 5.32 -1.58
C THR A 174 -9.35 6.06 -0.87
N MET A 175 -9.40 5.98 0.47
CA MET A 175 -10.36 6.74 1.26
C MET A 175 -10.02 8.23 1.31
N LEU A 176 -8.72 8.61 1.34
CA LEU A 176 -8.29 9.99 1.24
C LEU A 176 -8.81 10.66 -0.03
N GLU A 177 -8.71 9.98 -1.18
CA GLU A 177 -9.25 10.49 -2.44
C GLU A 177 -10.76 10.77 -2.37
N GLY A 178 -11.53 9.85 -1.75
CA GLY A 178 -12.97 10.03 -1.53
C GLY A 178 -13.27 11.21 -0.61
N ALA A 179 -12.54 11.31 0.49
CA ALA A 179 -12.69 12.40 1.48
C ALA A 179 -12.36 13.76 0.87
N VAL A 180 -11.25 13.88 0.14
CA VAL A 180 -10.86 15.11 -0.57
C VAL A 180 -11.92 15.52 -1.58
N ALA A 181 -12.43 14.58 -2.39
CA ALA A 181 -13.47 14.86 -3.37
C ALA A 181 -14.77 15.38 -2.72
N ALA A 182 -15.18 14.83 -1.57
CA ALA A 182 -16.33 15.31 -0.82
C ALA A 182 -16.11 16.69 -0.22
N CYS A 183 -14.91 16.97 0.29
CA CYS A 183 -14.51 18.30 0.78
C CYS A 183 -14.56 19.34 -0.36
N GLU A 184 -14.01 19.03 -1.52
CA GLU A 184 -14.07 19.91 -2.71
C GLU A 184 -15.52 20.18 -3.14
N ALA A 185 -16.39 19.17 -3.16
CA ALA A 185 -17.82 19.33 -3.47
C ALA A 185 -18.53 20.25 -2.46
N ALA A 186 -18.09 20.22 -1.20
CA ALA A 186 -18.60 21.13 -0.16
C ALA A 186 -17.91 22.52 -0.14
N GLY A 187 -16.96 22.76 -1.04
CA GLY A 187 -16.19 24.02 -1.10
C GLY A 187 -15.20 24.19 0.05
N LYS A 188 -14.74 23.10 0.66
CA LYS A 188 -13.76 23.07 1.74
C LYS A 188 -12.40 22.58 1.25
N ASN A 189 -11.33 23.17 1.79
CA ASN A 189 -9.98 22.65 1.69
C ASN A 189 -9.42 22.59 3.12
N ILE A 190 -9.44 21.40 3.69
CA ILE A 190 -9.03 21.12 5.07
C ILE A 190 -7.94 20.06 5.08
N PRO A 191 -7.09 19.97 6.11
CA PRO A 191 -6.07 18.95 6.23
C PRO A 191 -6.65 17.53 6.16
N VAL A 192 -6.19 16.75 5.16
CA VAL A 192 -6.54 15.33 4.99
C VAL A 192 -5.25 14.52 4.83
N ILE A 193 -5.13 13.42 5.56
CA ILE A 193 -4.02 12.47 5.43
C ILE A 193 -4.51 11.07 5.12
N GLY A 194 -3.61 10.27 4.53
CA GLY A 194 -3.81 8.87 4.21
C GLY A 194 -2.59 8.01 4.54
N VAL A 195 -2.64 6.79 4.08
CA VAL A 195 -1.56 5.81 4.13
C VAL A 195 -1.59 5.06 2.80
N ASP A 196 -0.50 4.69 2.24
CA ASP A 196 -0.13 3.81 1.14
C ASP A 196 0.96 4.43 0.27
N GLY A 197 0.92 5.75 -0.02
CA GLY A 197 1.86 6.42 -0.93
C GLY A 197 1.47 6.23 -2.40
N SER A 198 0.18 6.30 -2.73
CA SER A 198 -0.32 6.16 -4.09
C SER A 198 0.04 7.36 -4.98
N ASP A 199 0.09 7.13 -6.30
CA ASP A 199 0.31 8.21 -7.27
C ASP A 199 -0.83 9.24 -7.23
N GLU A 200 -2.06 8.80 -6.92
CA GLU A 200 -3.24 9.64 -6.76
C GLU A 200 -3.11 10.54 -5.51
N ALA A 201 -2.70 9.99 -4.37
CA ALA A 201 -2.43 10.78 -3.17
C ALA A 201 -1.27 11.76 -3.40
N ALA A 202 -0.20 11.32 -4.07
CA ALA A 202 0.91 12.19 -4.44
C ALA A 202 0.46 13.38 -5.30
N ALA A 203 -0.44 13.16 -6.27
CA ALA A 203 -1.02 14.23 -7.07
C ALA A 203 -1.85 15.21 -6.22
N LEU A 204 -2.67 14.72 -5.29
CA LEU A 204 -3.45 15.56 -4.37
C LEU A 204 -2.58 16.36 -3.42
N ILE A 205 -1.45 15.81 -2.97
CA ILE A 205 -0.47 16.53 -2.14
C ILE A 205 0.19 17.64 -2.95
N LYS A 206 0.62 17.38 -4.19
CA LYS A 206 1.20 18.39 -5.10
C LYS A 206 0.23 19.52 -5.41
N ASP A 207 -1.06 19.21 -5.54
CA ASP A 207 -2.13 20.18 -5.76
C ASP A 207 -2.53 20.94 -4.49
N GLY A 208 -1.96 20.62 -3.32
CA GLY A 208 -2.32 21.25 -2.03
C GLY A 208 -3.72 20.88 -1.53
N LYS A 209 -4.26 19.75 -1.96
CA LYS A 209 -5.59 19.23 -1.59
C LYS A 209 -5.52 18.17 -0.51
N ALA A 210 -4.38 17.51 -0.34
CA ALA A 210 -4.08 16.59 0.75
C ALA A 210 -2.82 17.06 1.47
N THR A 211 -2.73 16.78 2.76
CA THR A 211 -1.60 17.17 3.61
C THR A 211 -0.43 16.20 3.46
N GLY A 212 -0.71 14.91 3.37
CA GLY A 212 0.31 13.88 3.24
C GLY A 212 -0.24 12.47 3.26
N THR A 213 0.66 11.53 3.03
CA THR A 213 0.42 10.09 3.14
C THR A 213 1.64 9.38 3.74
N ALA A 214 1.45 8.24 4.38
CA ALA A 214 2.54 7.38 4.79
C ALA A 214 2.77 6.31 3.71
N LEU A 215 3.87 6.41 2.97
CA LEU A 215 4.23 5.43 1.95
C LEU A 215 4.50 4.08 2.57
N GLN A 216 3.76 3.06 2.17
CA GLN A 216 4.10 1.66 2.33
C GLN A 216 5.00 1.24 1.16
N GLN A 217 6.16 0.68 1.46
CA GLN A 217 7.13 0.30 0.43
C GLN A 217 6.75 -1.03 -0.23
N PHE A 218 5.58 -1.09 -0.90
CA PHE A 218 5.04 -2.31 -1.52
C PHE A 218 6.00 -2.99 -2.49
N ALA A 219 6.74 -2.21 -3.29
CA ALA A 219 7.73 -2.75 -4.21
C ALA A 219 8.80 -3.54 -3.46
N LEU A 220 9.35 -2.96 -2.39
CA LEU A 220 10.36 -3.61 -1.55
C LEU A 220 9.81 -4.89 -0.88
N MET A 221 8.58 -4.82 -0.31
CA MET A 221 7.96 -6.01 0.30
C MET A 221 7.75 -7.14 -0.72
N ALA A 222 7.36 -6.79 -1.94
CA ALA A 222 7.18 -7.76 -3.02
C ALA A 222 8.50 -8.41 -3.45
N GLU A 223 9.59 -7.65 -3.58
CA GLU A 223 10.94 -8.16 -3.83
C GLU A 223 11.40 -9.09 -2.71
N MET A 224 11.31 -8.63 -1.46
CA MET A 224 11.68 -9.42 -0.28
C MET A 224 10.96 -10.77 -0.22
N ALA A 225 9.65 -10.80 -0.55
CA ALA A 225 8.88 -12.04 -0.54
C ALA A 225 9.39 -13.04 -1.60
N VAL A 226 9.70 -12.56 -2.80
CA VAL A 226 10.25 -13.41 -3.88
C VAL A 226 11.65 -13.91 -3.55
N GLU A 227 12.54 -13.04 -3.07
CA GLU A 227 13.89 -13.41 -2.66
C GLU A 227 13.89 -14.44 -1.52
N GLN A 228 12.98 -14.27 -0.55
CA GLN A 228 12.81 -15.22 0.54
C GLN A 228 12.23 -16.55 0.07
N ALA A 229 11.31 -16.51 -0.91
CA ALA A 229 10.79 -17.73 -1.54
C ALA A 229 11.92 -18.50 -2.28
N ASP A 230 12.73 -17.79 -3.04
CA ASP A 230 13.89 -18.37 -3.74
C ASP A 230 14.90 -18.98 -2.76
N ALA A 231 15.26 -18.26 -1.69
CA ALA A 231 16.15 -18.75 -0.64
C ALA A 231 15.58 -20.00 0.04
N TYR A 232 14.29 -19.95 0.42
CA TYR A 232 13.63 -21.08 1.07
C TYR A 232 13.56 -22.32 0.18
N LEU A 233 13.28 -22.15 -1.10
CA LEU A 233 13.24 -23.26 -2.07
C LEU A 233 14.63 -23.89 -2.30
N LYS A 234 15.70 -23.12 -2.17
CA LYS A 234 17.10 -23.61 -2.32
C LYS A 234 17.65 -24.22 -1.04
N ASP A 235 17.40 -23.57 0.10
CA ASP A 235 18.11 -23.85 1.36
C ASP A 235 17.20 -24.45 2.45
N GLY A 236 15.88 -24.44 2.26
CA GLY A 236 14.90 -24.88 3.24
C GLY A 236 14.64 -23.90 4.39
N THR A 237 15.19 -22.69 4.30
CA THR A 237 15.04 -21.62 5.30
C THR A 237 15.27 -20.26 4.66
N THR A 238 14.62 -19.22 5.19
CA THR A 238 14.93 -17.82 4.85
C THR A 238 16.08 -17.26 5.71
N GLY A 239 16.34 -17.88 6.86
CA GLY A 239 17.26 -17.34 7.88
C GLY A 239 16.72 -16.11 8.61
N LEU A 240 15.45 -15.75 8.40
CA LEU A 240 14.78 -14.57 8.95
C LEU A 240 13.59 -14.98 9.83
N ASP A 241 13.13 -14.04 10.65
CA ASP A 241 11.91 -14.22 11.43
C ASP A 241 10.67 -14.25 10.51
N GLU A 242 9.62 -14.96 10.91
CA GLU A 242 8.37 -15.05 10.17
C GLU A 242 7.74 -13.68 9.96
N LYS A 243 7.61 -12.87 11.04
CA LYS A 243 7.07 -11.51 10.98
C LYS A 243 8.17 -10.50 10.76
N GLN A 244 8.01 -9.69 9.71
CA GLN A 244 8.97 -8.67 9.31
C GLN A 244 8.25 -7.37 9.03
N LEU A 245 8.78 -6.27 9.57
CA LEU A 245 8.25 -4.93 9.39
C LEU A 245 9.14 -4.13 8.46
N VAL A 246 8.54 -3.49 7.46
CA VAL A 246 9.21 -2.53 6.56
C VAL A 246 8.75 -1.13 6.93
N ASP A 247 9.67 -0.26 7.30
CA ASP A 247 9.34 1.10 7.73
C ASP A 247 8.65 1.91 6.62
N CYS A 248 7.68 2.70 7.01
CA CYS A 248 6.99 3.64 6.14
C CYS A 248 7.74 4.97 6.07
N ILE A 249 7.49 5.72 4.98
CA ILE A 249 8.05 7.05 4.76
C ILE A 249 6.91 8.06 4.74
N ALA A 250 6.95 9.09 5.59
CA ALA A 250 5.99 10.17 5.53
C ALA A 250 6.23 11.02 4.27
N ILE A 251 5.22 11.13 3.43
CA ILE A 251 5.22 11.89 2.19
C ILE A 251 4.36 13.14 2.38
N THR A 252 4.97 14.28 2.12
CA THR A 252 4.37 15.61 2.23
C THR A 252 4.72 16.44 1.01
N ALA A 253 4.27 17.69 0.95
CA ALA A 253 4.64 18.62 -0.12
C ALA A 253 6.17 18.80 -0.27
N ASP A 254 6.95 18.57 0.79
CA ASP A 254 8.39 18.79 0.79
C ASP A 254 9.17 17.69 0.05
N ASN A 255 8.60 16.48 -0.05
CA ASN A 255 9.30 15.32 -0.60
C ASN A 255 8.48 14.48 -1.60
N VAL A 256 7.27 14.90 -1.92
CA VAL A 256 6.37 14.14 -2.81
C VAL A 256 6.93 13.98 -4.23
N ASP A 257 7.83 14.85 -4.66
CA ASP A 257 8.48 14.73 -5.98
C ASP A 257 9.44 13.53 -6.07
N ASN A 258 9.85 13.00 -4.91
CA ASN A 258 10.67 11.80 -4.81
C ASN A 258 9.87 10.49 -4.86
N LEU A 259 8.53 10.58 -4.84
CA LEU A 259 7.62 9.43 -4.87
C LEU A 259 7.08 9.20 -6.29
N LYS A 260 7.21 7.97 -6.77
CA LYS A 260 6.60 7.52 -8.02
C LYS A 260 6.29 6.03 -7.93
N THR A 261 5.05 5.67 -8.19
CA THR A 261 4.59 4.26 -8.27
C THR A 261 5.05 3.43 -7.06
N PHE A 262 4.77 3.94 -5.84
CA PHE A 262 5.15 3.33 -4.55
C PHE A 262 6.66 3.16 -4.32
N VAL A 263 7.49 3.86 -5.07
CA VAL A 263 8.95 3.89 -4.90
C VAL A 263 9.38 5.30 -4.51
N TYR A 264 10.16 5.39 -3.44
CA TYR A 264 10.77 6.64 -2.99
C TYR A 264 12.26 6.65 -3.32
N THR A 265 12.71 7.71 -3.98
CA THR A 265 14.12 7.88 -4.34
C THR A 265 14.63 9.19 -3.75
N GLU A 266 15.55 9.11 -2.79
CA GLU A 266 16.20 10.32 -2.25
C GLU A 266 16.95 11.06 -3.35
N GLY A 267 16.63 12.35 -3.52
CA GLY A 267 17.30 13.22 -4.51
C GLY A 267 16.52 13.49 -5.78
N GLY A 268 15.27 13.01 -5.90
CA GLY A 268 14.34 13.34 -7.01
C GLY A 268 14.88 13.04 -8.40
N ALA A 269 14.02 12.89 -9.33
CA ALA A 269 14.08 12.79 -10.81
C ALA A 269 15.41 12.87 -11.63
N GLU A 270 16.56 13.16 -11.06
CA GLU A 270 17.84 13.13 -11.83
C GLU A 270 18.26 11.71 -12.25
N ALA A 271 17.74 10.65 -11.59
CA ALA A 271 18.05 9.27 -11.96
C ALA A 271 17.15 8.70 -13.08
N ALA A 272 16.06 9.37 -13.44
CA ALA A 272 15.12 8.89 -14.46
C ALA A 272 15.43 9.40 -15.88
N GLU A 273 16.26 10.43 -16.05
CA GLU A 273 16.68 10.94 -17.38
C GLU A 273 17.84 10.13 -17.97
N ASP A 274 18.68 9.50 -17.16
CA ASP A 274 19.84 8.74 -17.64
C ASP A 274 19.48 7.39 -18.30
N THR A 275 18.24 6.90 -18.11
CA THR A 275 17.76 5.68 -18.77
C THR A 275 16.96 5.94 -20.05
N ALA A 276 16.48 7.17 -20.26
CA ALA A 276 15.73 7.54 -21.47
C ALA A 276 16.62 7.95 -22.63
N GLU A 277 17.87 8.43 -22.39
CA GLU A 277 18.81 8.77 -23.45
C GLU A 277 19.55 7.56 -24.04
N ALA A 278 19.61 6.43 -23.34
CA ALA A 278 20.26 5.22 -23.83
C ALA A 278 19.45 4.43 -24.87
N GLU A 279 18.14 4.66 -25.00
CA GLU A 279 17.28 3.93 -25.94
C GLU A 279 17.08 4.65 -27.29
N THR A 280 17.61 5.87 -27.48
CA THR A 280 17.42 6.65 -28.72
C THR A 280 18.62 6.65 -29.68
N GLU A 281 19.77 6.09 -29.31
CA GLU A 281 20.96 6.06 -30.19
C GLU A 281 21.11 4.82 -31.08
N ASP A 282 20.27 3.78 -30.95
CA ASP A 282 20.39 2.54 -31.78
C ASP A 282 19.34 2.40 -32.91
N ALA A 283 18.65 3.47 -33.30
CA ALA A 283 17.67 3.45 -34.38
C ALA A 283 18.04 4.36 -35.58
N GLY A 284 19.33 4.44 -35.91
CA GLY A 284 19.76 5.38 -36.96
C GLY A 284 20.94 4.97 -37.81
N ALA A 285 20.99 3.73 -38.36
CA ALA A 285 21.96 3.40 -39.40
C ALA A 285 21.60 2.16 -40.21
N GLU A 286 20.64 2.27 -41.12
CA GLU A 286 20.60 1.41 -42.34
C GLU A 286 19.59 2.00 -43.34
N GLU A 287 20.06 2.90 -44.15
CA GLU A 287 19.53 3.14 -45.51
C GLU A 287 20.64 3.80 -46.32
N THR A 288 21.15 3.08 -47.29
CA THR A 288 21.46 3.45 -48.64
C THR A 288 22.51 2.52 -49.24
N THR A 289 22.12 1.73 -50.21
CA THR A 289 22.82 1.66 -51.48
C THR A 289 21.92 1.00 -52.53
N GLU A 290 21.31 1.83 -53.39
CA GLU A 290 20.93 1.45 -54.73
C GLU A 290 22.19 1.13 -55.54
N GLY A 291 22.08 0.13 -56.37
CA GLY A 291 23.05 -0.19 -57.42
C GLY A 291 22.34 -0.84 -58.59
N ALA A 292 22.17 -0.06 -59.62
CA ALA A 292 21.51 -0.39 -60.87
C ALA A 292 22.33 -1.32 -61.80
N ALA A 293 21.63 -1.79 -62.82
CA ALA A 293 22.08 -2.34 -64.13
C ALA A 293 22.31 -3.86 -64.19
N GLU A 294 21.68 -4.61 -65.00
CA GLU A 294 21.22 -4.65 -66.40
C GLU A 294 20.14 -5.70 -66.57
#